data_9ae7d648bf2f37ec16415e530656d24e
#
_entry.id   9ae7d648bf2f37ec16415e530656d24e
#
_cell.length_a   1.000
_cell.length_b   1.000
_cell.length_c   1.000
_cell.angle_alpha   90.00
_cell.angle_beta   90.00
_cell.angle_gamma   90.00
#
_symmetry.space_group_name_H-M   'P 1'
#
loop_
_entity.id
_entity.type
_entity.pdbx_description
1 polymer ?
#
loop_
_entity_poly.entity_id
_entity_poly.type
_entity_poly.pdbx_seq_one_letter_code
_entity_poly.pdbx_strand_id
1 'polypeptide(L)'
;MAKPGETIVNTVTGETLTFQKTASMTGGDLLEFHLQLKPGSTVPMKHRHTRQDEIFEVIRGTVNVEIGKTRHVIKPGEKILMNKGVPHRWWNSEAVTSELIVSFKPAADTEDFFVEIFGLASSGKTKPNGAPTFFQAARMCGKYNIYHPVIPVFLQKAVSLIFNLFDKR
;
A
#
# COMPACT_ATOMS: atom_id res chain seq x y z
N MET A 1 -1.93 -11.59 -11.40
CA MET A 1 -3.16 -10.80 -11.21
C MET A 1 -4.01 -11.51 -10.18
N ALA A 2 -4.45 -10.80 -9.16
CA ALA A 2 -5.33 -11.32 -8.14
C ALA A 2 -6.74 -11.59 -8.69
N LYS A 3 -7.53 -12.36 -7.94
CA LYS A 3 -8.92 -12.68 -8.30
C LYS A 3 -9.87 -12.03 -7.30
N PRO A 4 -11.09 -11.65 -7.72
CA PRO A 4 -12.11 -11.22 -6.79
C PRO A 4 -12.37 -12.27 -5.72
N GLY A 5 -12.43 -11.86 -4.45
CA GLY A 5 -12.56 -12.75 -3.29
C GLY A 5 -11.24 -13.38 -2.82
N GLU A 6 -10.16 -13.24 -3.58
CA GLU A 6 -8.85 -13.72 -3.14
C GLU A 6 -8.37 -12.90 -1.93
N THR A 7 -7.87 -13.61 -0.91
CA THR A 7 -7.36 -13.01 0.32
C THR A 7 -5.86 -13.26 0.44
N ILE A 8 -5.12 -12.21 0.71
CA ILE A 8 -3.69 -12.26 1.02
C ILE A 8 -3.43 -11.69 2.42
N VAL A 9 -2.41 -12.20 3.10
CA VAL A 9 -2.08 -11.82 4.48
C VAL A 9 -0.62 -11.38 4.57
N ASN A 10 -0.39 -10.22 5.16
CA ASN A 10 0.93 -9.82 5.60
C ASN A 10 1.17 -10.36 7.01
N THR A 11 1.95 -11.42 7.13
CA THR A 11 2.18 -12.11 8.41
C THR A 11 3.04 -11.30 9.39
N VAL A 12 3.72 -10.26 8.93
CA VAL A 12 4.59 -9.40 9.75
C VAL A 12 3.81 -8.22 10.33
N THR A 13 3.07 -7.49 9.49
CA THR A 13 2.31 -6.29 9.91
C THR A 13 0.89 -6.62 10.37
N GLY A 14 0.42 -7.86 10.14
CA GLY A 14 -0.88 -8.35 10.57
C GLY A 14 -2.07 -7.90 9.72
N GLU A 15 -1.82 -7.36 8.55
CA GLU A 15 -2.84 -6.95 7.59
C GLU A 15 -3.43 -8.14 6.85
N THR A 16 -4.74 -8.10 6.63
CA THR A 16 -5.45 -9.04 5.76
C THR A 16 -6.19 -8.26 4.69
N LEU A 17 -5.92 -8.56 3.42
CA LEU A 17 -6.47 -7.87 2.27
C LEU A 17 -7.28 -8.85 1.43
N THR A 18 -8.56 -8.54 1.17
CA THR A 18 -9.45 -9.32 0.31
C THR A 18 -9.87 -8.49 -0.91
N PHE A 19 -9.45 -8.89 -2.10
CA PHE A 19 -9.76 -8.17 -3.34
C PHE A 19 -11.26 -8.21 -3.65
N GLN A 20 -11.86 -7.06 -3.93
CA GLN A 20 -13.27 -6.92 -4.30
C GLN A 20 -13.44 -6.56 -5.78
N LYS A 21 -12.70 -5.53 -6.25
CA LYS A 21 -12.64 -5.15 -7.66
C LYS A 21 -11.19 -5.11 -8.10
N THR A 22 -10.84 -5.94 -9.05
CA THR A 22 -9.48 -6.01 -9.61
C THR A 22 -9.34 -5.08 -10.81
N ALA A 23 -8.11 -4.77 -11.19
CA ALA A 23 -7.81 -3.97 -12.38
C ALA A 23 -8.44 -4.58 -13.65
N SER A 24 -8.44 -5.91 -13.75
CA SER A 24 -9.03 -6.61 -14.91
C SER A 24 -10.54 -6.46 -15.00
N MET A 25 -11.26 -6.39 -13.87
CA MET A 25 -12.72 -6.20 -13.86
C MET A 25 -13.14 -4.78 -14.25
N THR A 26 -12.28 -3.80 -14.01
CA THR A 26 -12.59 -2.38 -14.16
C THR A 26 -11.90 -1.74 -15.38
N GLY A 27 -11.24 -2.54 -16.20
CA GLY A 27 -10.45 -2.01 -17.33
C GLY A 27 -9.27 -1.13 -16.88
N GLY A 28 -8.80 -1.29 -15.62
CA GLY A 28 -7.71 -0.50 -15.04
C GLY A 28 -8.16 0.77 -14.31
N ASP A 29 -9.44 1.10 -14.29
CA ASP A 29 -9.95 2.35 -13.70
C ASP A 29 -9.93 2.33 -12.17
N LEU A 30 -10.14 1.15 -11.57
CA LEU A 30 -10.30 1.01 -10.13
C LEU A 30 -9.75 -0.32 -9.63
N LEU A 31 -8.95 -0.27 -8.57
CA LEU A 31 -8.71 -1.38 -7.66
C LEU A 31 -9.45 -1.10 -6.35
N GLU A 32 -10.16 -2.08 -5.82
CA GLU A 32 -10.86 -1.98 -4.53
C GLU A 32 -10.70 -3.27 -3.74
N PHE A 33 -10.40 -3.15 -2.44
CA PHE A 33 -10.29 -4.29 -1.55
C PHE A 33 -10.72 -3.95 -0.13
N HIS A 34 -11.17 -4.97 0.59
CA HIS A 34 -11.40 -4.93 2.03
C HIS A 34 -10.07 -5.15 2.74
N LEU A 35 -9.72 -4.26 3.67
CA LEU A 35 -8.50 -4.31 4.45
C LEU A 35 -8.83 -4.42 5.94
N GLN A 36 -8.27 -5.41 6.60
CA GLN A 36 -8.33 -5.56 8.06
C GLN A 36 -6.96 -5.21 8.65
N LEU A 37 -6.96 -4.32 9.62
CA LEU A 37 -5.80 -3.82 10.35
C LEU A 37 -5.87 -4.27 11.80
N LYS A 38 -5.06 -5.23 12.20
CA LYS A 38 -4.94 -5.63 13.60
C LYS A 38 -4.44 -4.48 14.47
N PRO A 39 -4.60 -4.54 15.79
CA PRO A 39 -3.95 -3.62 16.71
C PRO A 39 -2.46 -3.48 16.42
N GLY A 40 -1.98 -2.24 16.29
CA GLY A 40 -0.59 -1.92 15.99
C GLY A 40 -0.18 -2.04 14.52
N SER A 41 -1.06 -2.48 13.62
CA SER A 41 -0.77 -2.47 12.18
C SER A 41 -0.44 -1.08 11.68
N THR A 42 0.61 -0.97 10.86
CA THR A 42 1.06 0.30 10.29
C THR A 42 1.75 0.07 8.96
N VAL A 43 1.58 0.98 8.02
CA VAL A 43 2.47 1.02 6.88
C VAL A 43 3.88 1.41 7.36
N PRO A 44 4.92 0.61 7.06
CA PRO A 44 6.24 0.78 7.66
C PRO A 44 6.94 2.11 7.31
N MET A 45 6.55 2.73 6.22
CA MET A 45 7.18 3.97 5.74
C MET A 45 6.14 4.93 5.17
N LYS A 46 6.33 6.23 5.46
CA LYS A 46 5.63 7.29 4.74
C LYS A 46 6.03 7.24 3.27
N HIS A 47 5.05 7.25 2.37
CA HIS A 47 5.26 7.13 0.93
C HIS A 47 4.30 8.03 0.15
N ARG A 48 4.46 8.08 -1.16
CA ARG A 48 3.54 8.73 -2.09
C ARG A 48 3.37 7.91 -3.36
N HIS A 49 2.17 7.84 -3.84
CA HIS A 49 1.85 7.35 -5.18
C HIS A 49 1.96 8.49 -6.18
N THR A 50 2.56 8.27 -7.35
CA THR A 50 2.67 9.34 -8.36
C THR A 50 1.67 9.20 -9.50
N ARG A 51 0.94 8.09 -9.58
CA ARG A 51 0.02 7.79 -10.67
C ARG A 51 -1.44 7.63 -10.25
N GLN A 52 -1.70 7.34 -8.99
CA GLN A 52 -3.04 7.05 -8.48
C GLN A 52 -3.37 7.81 -7.21
N ASP A 53 -4.64 8.09 -7.04
CA ASP A 53 -5.23 8.53 -5.78
C ASP A 53 -5.58 7.29 -4.95
N GLU A 54 -5.47 7.41 -3.62
CA GLU A 54 -5.84 6.36 -2.67
C GLU A 54 -6.96 6.89 -1.78
N ILE A 55 -8.01 6.09 -1.58
CA ILE A 55 -9.19 6.45 -0.80
C ILE A 55 -9.39 5.40 0.28
N PHE A 56 -9.54 5.82 1.53
CA PHE A 56 -9.99 4.97 2.63
C PHE A 56 -11.42 5.30 2.99
N GLU A 57 -12.23 4.28 3.19
CA GLU A 57 -13.54 4.31 3.82
C GLU A 57 -13.53 3.37 5.02
N VAL A 58 -13.65 3.91 6.23
CA VAL A 58 -13.64 3.08 7.45
C VAL A 58 -15.01 2.47 7.68
N ILE A 59 -15.04 1.14 7.81
CA ILE A 59 -16.25 0.36 8.07
C ILE A 59 -16.40 0.09 9.57
N ARG A 60 -15.29 -0.21 10.26
CA ARG A 60 -15.26 -0.54 11.67
C ARG A 60 -13.95 -0.11 12.31
N GLY A 61 -14.00 0.23 13.60
CA GLY A 61 -12.82 0.73 14.32
C GLY A 61 -12.46 2.15 13.88
N THR A 62 -11.22 2.56 14.09
CA THR A 62 -10.70 3.85 13.64
C THR A 62 -9.35 3.65 12.97
N VAL A 63 -8.98 4.57 12.08
CA VAL A 63 -7.67 4.57 11.42
C VAL A 63 -7.06 5.96 11.51
N ASN A 64 -5.81 6.02 11.93
CA ASN A 64 -5.03 7.24 11.89
C ASN A 64 -4.37 7.37 10.52
N VAL A 65 -4.48 8.52 9.89
CA VAL A 65 -3.85 8.83 8.60
C VAL A 65 -3.09 10.14 8.73
N GLU A 66 -1.84 10.15 8.27
CA GLU A 66 -1.05 11.36 8.15
C GLU A 66 -0.88 11.70 6.66
N ILE A 67 -1.43 12.83 6.23
CA ILE A 67 -1.33 13.36 4.85
C ILE A 67 -0.50 14.63 4.89
N GLY A 68 0.61 14.64 4.16
CA GLY A 68 1.57 15.72 4.26
C GLY A 68 2.12 15.85 5.70
N LYS A 69 1.70 16.89 6.43
CA LYS A 69 2.05 17.13 7.83
C LYS A 69 0.84 17.06 8.76
N THR A 70 -0.36 16.85 8.22
CA THR A 70 -1.62 16.85 8.96
C THR A 70 -2.02 15.44 9.34
N ARG A 71 -2.45 15.25 10.58
CA ARG A 71 -2.96 13.98 11.10
C ARG A 71 -4.49 14.02 11.15
N HIS A 72 -5.08 12.91 10.78
CA HIS A 72 -6.52 12.67 10.79
C HIS A 72 -6.80 11.36 11.53
N VAL A 73 -7.93 11.31 12.23
CA VAL A 73 -8.51 10.07 12.77
C VAL A 73 -9.81 9.84 12.03
N ILE A 74 -9.89 8.74 11.31
CA ILE A 74 -11.04 8.41 10.45
C ILE A 74 -11.89 7.39 11.19
N LYS A 75 -13.19 7.69 11.32
CA LYS A 75 -14.16 6.89 12.05
C LYS A 75 -15.06 6.09 11.10
N PRO A 76 -15.84 5.11 11.60
CA PRO A 76 -16.80 4.37 10.78
C PRO A 76 -17.75 5.29 10.01
N GLY A 77 -17.91 5.02 8.71
CA GLY A 77 -18.69 5.80 7.77
C GLY A 77 -17.97 7.01 7.16
N GLU A 78 -16.79 7.36 7.65
CA GLU A 78 -15.99 8.45 7.10
C GLU A 78 -15.06 7.97 5.99
N LYS A 79 -14.80 8.88 5.03
CA LYS A 79 -13.86 8.67 3.92
C LYS A 79 -12.75 9.71 3.94
N ILE A 80 -11.55 9.32 3.52
CA ILE A 80 -10.44 10.23 3.31
C ILE A 80 -9.76 9.95 1.98
N LEU A 81 -9.43 11.02 1.26
CA LEU A 81 -8.71 10.98 -0.02
C LEU A 81 -7.25 11.37 0.19
N MET A 82 -6.35 10.51 -0.23
CA MET A 82 -4.92 10.76 -0.36
C MET A 82 -4.59 10.98 -1.83
N ASN A 83 -4.48 12.24 -2.23
CA ASN A 83 -4.20 12.59 -3.62
C ASN A 83 -2.83 12.11 -4.07
N LYS A 84 -2.73 11.72 -5.34
CA LYS A 84 -1.44 11.40 -5.98
C LYS A 84 -0.40 12.50 -5.74
N GLY A 85 0.84 12.08 -5.52
CA GLY A 85 1.95 12.98 -5.23
C GLY A 85 2.05 13.44 -3.77
N VAL A 86 1.00 13.32 -2.98
CA VAL A 86 0.99 13.75 -1.58
C VAL A 86 1.53 12.65 -0.67
N PRO A 87 2.59 12.91 0.14
CA PRO A 87 3.11 11.94 1.07
C PRO A 87 2.10 11.60 2.17
N HIS A 88 1.93 10.31 2.44
CA HIS A 88 1.01 9.84 3.48
C HIS A 88 1.52 8.56 4.13
N ARG A 89 0.93 8.23 5.27
CA ARG A 89 1.04 6.95 6.00
C ARG A 89 -0.19 6.76 6.87
N TRP A 90 -0.42 5.54 7.32
CA TRP A 90 -1.55 5.19 8.19
C TRP A 90 -1.14 4.15 9.23
N TRP A 91 -1.93 4.06 10.31
CA TRP A 91 -1.75 3.06 11.37
C TRP A 91 -3.04 2.88 12.17
N ASN A 92 -3.17 1.69 12.76
CA ASN A 92 -4.19 1.39 13.76
C ASN A 92 -3.56 1.46 15.16
N SER A 93 -3.94 2.46 15.95
CA SER A 93 -3.50 2.60 17.35
C SER A 93 -4.50 2.04 18.36
N GLU A 94 -5.64 1.53 17.89
CA GLU A 94 -6.68 0.98 18.75
C GLU A 94 -6.33 -0.43 19.23
N ALA A 95 -6.98 -0.86 20.32
CA ALA A 95 -6.88 -2.21 20.84
C ALA A 95 -7.73 -3.23 20.07
N VAL A 96 -8.48 -2.77 19.06
CA VAL A 96 -9.37 -3.59 18.24
C VAL A 96 -8.96 -3.54 16.77
N THR A 97 -9.35 -4.55 16.01
CA THR A 97 -9.16 -4.56 14.55
C THR A 97 -10.00 -3.49 13.89
N SER A 98 -9.39 -2.69 13.01
CA SER A 98 -10.08 -1.76 12.13
C SER A 98 -10.29 -2.39 10.76
N GLU A 99 -11.43 -2.06 10.13
CA GLU A 99 -11.82 -2.57 8.82
C GLU A 99 -12.13 -1.41 7.88
N LEU A 100 -11.59 -1.47 6.67
CA LEU A 100 -11.77 -0.42 5.68
C LEU A 100 -12.01 -1.00 4.29
N ILE A 101 -12.66 -0.21 3.45
CA ILE A 101 -12.56 -0.35 2.00
C ILE A 101 -11.48 0.61 1.51
N VAL A 102 -10.51 0.07 0.80
CA VAL A 102 -9.42 0.83 0.18
C VAL A 102 -9.61 0.81 -1.32
N SER A 103 -9.52 1.99 -1.94
CA SER A 103 -9.66 2.14 -3.39
C SER A 103 -8.48 2.90 -3.97
N PHE A 104 -7.98 2.45 -5.12
CA PHE A 104 -6.96 3.15 -5.92
C PHE A 104 -7.54 3.52 -7.28
N LYS A 105 -7.38 4.78 -7.68
CA LYS A 105 -7.83 5.33 -8.97
C LYS A 105 -6.70 6.10 -9.67
N PRO A 106 -6.28 5.65 -10.87
CA PRO A 106 -6.54 4.33 -11.49
C PRO A 106 -5.94 3.18 -10.67
N ALA A 107 -6.29 1.94 -10.98
CA ALA A 107 -5.74 0.74 -10.35
C ALA A 107 -4.21 0.64 -10.50
N ALA A 108 -3.69 1.03 -11.67
CA ALA A 108 -2.30 0.90 -12.08
C ALA A 108 -1.75 -0.51 -11.74
N ASP A 109 -0.51 -0.58 -11.22
CA ASP A 109 0.14 -1.85 -10.86
C ASP A 109 0.02 -2.16 -9.35
N THR A 110 -0.96 -1.55 -8.65
CA THR A 110 -1.09 -1.64 -7.18
C THR A 110 -1.49 -3.03 -6.71
N GLU A 111 -2.28 -3.75 -7.50
CA GLU A 111 -2.64 -5.14 -7.24
C GLU A 111 -1.40 -6.03 -7.15
N ASP A 112 -0.52 -5.95 -8.13
CA ASP A 112 0.73 -6.71 -8.16
C ASP A 112 1.70 -6.27 -7.05
N PHE A 113 1.67 -4.99 -6.67
CA PHE A 113 2.43 -4.48 -5.52
C PHE A 113 2.03 -5.18 -4.23
N PHE A 114 0.74 -5.27 -3.92
CA PHE A 114 0.28 -5.93 -2.70
C PHE A 114 0.58 -7.43 -2.69
N VAL A 115 0.39 -8.11 -3.83
CA VAL A 115 0.75 -9.53 -3.96
C VAL A 115 2.26 -9.74 -3.72
N GLU A 116 3.11 -8.90 -4.29
CA GLU A 116 4.56 -9.01 -4.13
C GLU A 116 5.00 -8.71 -2.69
N ILE A 117 4.57 -7.58 -2.10
CA ILE A 117 5.06 -7.19 -0.76
C ILE A 117 4.53 -8.12 0.34
N PHE A 118 3.27 -8.58 0.25
CA PHE A 118 2.71 -9.53 1.21
C PHE A 118 3.36 -10.92 1.05
N GLY A 119 3.65 -11.34 -0.18
CA GLY A 119 4.40 -12.56 -0.46
C GLY A 119 5.83 -12.52 0.10
N LEU A 120 6.52 -11.40 -0.01
CA LEU A 120 7.84 -11.19 0.60
C LEU A 120 7.77 -11.24 2.14
N ALA A 121 6.77 -10.63 2.74
CA ALA A 121 6.55 -10.67 4.18
C ALA A 121 6.28 -12.10 4.67
N SER A 122 5.37 -12.81 4.03
CA SER A 122 4.99 -14.18 4.39
C SER A 122 6.13 -15.19 4.19
N SER A 123 7.08 -14.93 3.29
CA SER A 123 8.29 -15.75 3.09
C SER A 123 9.49 -15.30 3.94
N GLY A 124 9.30 -14.38 4.88
CA GLY A 124 10.36 -13.90 5.78
C GLY A 124 11.47 -13.09 5.08
N LYS A 125 11.18 -12.53 3.90
CA LYS A 125 12.16 -11.80 3.08
C LYS A 125 12.15 -10.29 3.29
N THR A 126 11.25 -9.76 4.12
CA THR A 126 11.22 -8.34 4.52
C THR A 126 12.09 -8.10 5.75
N LYS A 127 12.24 -6.83 6.13
CA LYS A 127 12.78 -6.47 7.45
C LYS A 127 11.84 -6.93 8.57
N PRO A 128 12.32 -7.02 9.84
CA PRO A 128 11.48 -7.45 10.96
C PRO A 128 10.20 -6.63 11.18
N ASN A 129 10.17 -5.39 10.73
CA ASN A 129 9.00 -4.51 10.80
C ASN A 129 8.10 -4.57 9.54
N GLY A 130 8.31 -5.53 8.64
CA GLY A 130 7.56 -5.66 7.39
C GLY A 130 8.01 -4.73 6.26
N ALA A 131 8.92 -3.79 6.52
CA ALA A 131 9.44 -2.92 5.46
C ALA A 131 10.28 -3.71 4.46
N PRO A 132 10.24 -3.37 3.16
CA PRO A 132 11.13 -3.95 2.18
C PRO A 132 12.60 -3.63 2.53
N THR A 133 13.52 -4.50 2.15
CA THR A 133 14.95 -4.21 2.19
C THR A 133 15.27 -3.07 1.22
N PHE A 134 16.48 -2.50 1.31
CA PHE A 134 16.89 -1.43 0.39
C PHE A 134 16.79 -1.84 -1.08
N PHE A 135 17.26 -3.03 -1.42
CA PHE A 135 17.23 -3.55 -2.80
C PHE A 135 15.81 -3.79 -3.30
N GLN A 136 14.94 -4.35 -2.45
CA GLN A 136 13.53 -4.53 -2.78
C GLN A 136 12.84 -3.17 -3.00
N ALA A 137 13.01 -2.22 -2.08
CA ALA A 137 12.44 -0.87 -2.21
C ALA A 137 12.94 -0.15 -3.46
N ALA A 138 14.25 -0.23 -3.75
CA ALA A 138 14.86 0.37 -4.93
C ALA A 138 14.28 -0.19 -6.24
N ARG A 139 14.03 -1.51 -6.29
CA ARG A 139 13.39 -2.17 -7.44
C ARG A 139 11.91 -1.83 -7.56
N MET A 140 11.19 -1.92 -6.46
CA MET A 140 9.72 -1.76 -6.42
C MET A 140 9.28 -0.32 -6.66
N CYS A 141 10.07 0.69 -6.24
CA CYS A 141 9.62 2.09 -6.33
C CYS A 141 9.32 2.53 -7.76
N GLY A 142 10.16 2.21 -8.72
CA GLY A 142 9.93 2.53 -10.13
C GLY A 142 8.87 1.65 -10.78
N LYS A 143 8.85 0.35 -10.43
CA LYS A 143 7.90 -0.63 -10.95
C LYS A 143 6.46 -0.26 -10.57
N TYR A 144 6.23 0.09 -9.32
CA TYR A 144 4.89 0.35 -8.77
C TYR A 144 4.56 1.85 -8.57
N ASN A 145 5.46 2.75 -8.95
CA ASN A 145 5.26 4.20 -8.80
C ASN A 145 4.99 4.67 -7.36
N ILE A 146 5.59 3.97 -6.38
CA ILE A 146 5.52 4.25 -4.94
C ILE A 146 6.88 4.75 -4.48
N TYR A 147 6.96 5.98 -3.99
CA TYR A 147 8.23 6.65 -3.74
C TYR A 147 8.36 7.15 -2.31
N HIS A 148 9.60 7.13 -1.81
CA HIS A 148 9.94 7.79 -0.56
C HIS A 148 9.81 9.32 -0.70
N PRO A 149 9.19 10.03 0.26
CA PRO A 149 8.84 11.44 0.08
C PRO A 149 10.03 12.41 0.06
N VAL A 150 11.14 12.05 0.72
CA VAL A 150 12.30 12.94 0.87
C VAL A 150 13.23 12.87 -0.35
N ILE A 151 13.31 11.70 -1.00
CA ILE A 151 14.21 11.50 -2.14
C ILE A 151 13.51 11.97 -3.42
N PRO A 152 14.17 12.77 -4.28
CA PRO A 152 13.60 13.15 -5.58
C PRO A 152 13.19 11.94 -6.42
N VAL A 153 11.99 12.00 -7.01
CA VAL A 153 11.41 10.87 -7.75
C VAL A 153 12.30 10.43 -8.92
N PHE A 154 12.92 11.36 -9.62
CA PHE A 154 13.78 11.02 -10.75
C PHE A 154 15.01 10.19 -10.35
N LEU A 155 15.60 10.46 -9.17
CA LEU A 155 16.70 9.64 -8.63
C LEU A 155 16.23 8.23 -8.28
N GLN A 156 15.06 8.10 -7.64
CA GLN A 156 14.49 6.81 -7.31
C GLN A 156 14.16 5.99 -8.57
N LYS A 157 13.65 6.66 -9.63
CA LYS A 157 13.42 6.02 -10.93
C LYS A 157 14.70 5.53 -11.58
N ALA A 158 15.76 6.35 -11.57
CA ALA A 158 17.05 5.97 -12.14
C ALA A 158 17.64 4.74 -11.41
N VAL A 159 17.61 4.76 -10.07
CA VAL A 159 18.04 3.62 -9.24
C VAL A 159 17.20 2.37 -9.54
N SER A 160 15.88 2.51 -9.59
CA SER A 160 14.98 1.39 -9.91
C SER A 160 15.27 0.77 -11.28
N LEU A 161 15.54 1.60 -12.29
CA LEU A 161 15.89 1.13 -13.63
C LEU A 161 17.17 0.27 -13.61
N ILE A 162 18.21 0.74 -12.90
CA ILE A 162 19.47 0.00 -12.75
C ILE A 162 19.21 -1.35 -12.10
N PHE A 163 18.51 -1.40 -10.96
CA PHE A 163 18.25 -2.66 -10.24
C PHE A 163 17.39 -3.64 -11.04
N ASN A 164 16.43 -3.14 -11.83
CA ASN A 164 15.60 -4.00 -12.69
C ASN A 164 16.35 -4.56 -13.90
N LEU A 165 17.44 -3.93 -14.35
CA LEU A 165 18.29 -4.49 -15.41
C LEU A 165 19.06 -5.73 -14.95
N PHE A 166 19.43 -5.81 -13.66
CA PHE A 166 20.17 -6.93 -13.10
C PHE A 166 19.26 -8.09 -12.62
N ASP A 167 17.96 -7.90 -12.52
CA ASP A 167 16.99 -8.90 -12.06
C ASP A 167 16.49 -9.83 -13.18
N LYS A 168 16.94 -9.64 -14.40
CA LYS A 168 16.57 -10.49 -15.57
C LYS A 168 17.44 -11.74 -15.73
N ARG A 169 18.10 -12.19 -14.63
CA ARG A 169 18.91 -13.42 -14.62
C ARG A 169 18.32 -14.47 -13.70
#